data_9270bbc5879de1c8877fdd971e449a41
#
_entry.id   9270bbc5879de1c8877fdd971e449a41
#
_cell.length_a   1.000
_cell.length_b   1.000
_cell.length_c   1.000
_cell.angle_alpha   90.00
_cell.angle_beta   90.00
_cell.angle_gamma   90.00
#
_symmetry.space_group_name_H-M   'P 1'
#
loop_
_entity.id
_entity.type
_entity.pdbx_description
1 polymer ?
#
loop_
_entity_poly.entity_id
_entity_poly.type
_entity_poly.pdbx_seq_one_letter_code
_entity_poly.pdbx_strand_id
1 'polypeptide(L)'
;MKKILVLGLGKVGTLVGVLLSKNFDVTGVDQKKPHYDFKLPFSVIESDVKDEKKLITIFSKYDTIVSALPFFLNKSIAKLAFELNLHYFDLTEDIETTDYIKKLSIK
;
A
#
# COMPACT_ATOMS: atom_id res chain seq x y z
N MET A 1 12.09 7.49 11.46
CA MET A 1 11.05 6.47 11.29
C MET A 1 10.85 6.13 9.83
N LYS A 2 10.71 4.86 9.52
CA LYS A 2 10.36 4.46 8.16
C LYS A 2 8.97 4.91 7.81
N LYS A 3 8.81 5.36 6.58
CA LYS A 3 7.53 5.81 6.04
C LYS A 3 6.85 4.69 5.27
N ILE A 4 5.67 4.30 5.70
CA ILE A 4 4.91 3.20 5.11
C ILE A 4 3.60 3.74 4.53
N LEU A 5 3.33 3.32 3.31
CA LEU A 5 2.07 3.64 2.63
C LEU A 5 1.20 2.38 2.60
N VAL A 6 -0.02 2.47 3.12
CA VAL A 6 -0.99 1.37 3.08
C VAL A 6 -2.04 1.68 2.03
N LEU A 7 -2.14 0.81 1.03
CA LEU A 7 -3.10 0.96 -0.07
C LEU A 7 -4.34 0.12 0.21
N GLY A 8 -5.49 0.76 0.16
CA GLY A 8 -6.76 0.11 0.46
C GLY A 8 -7.07 0.12 1.94
N LEU A 9 -8.08 0.92 2.31
CA LEU A 9 -8.47 1.13 3.70
C LEU A 9 -9.82 0.49 4.02
N GLY A 10 -10.00 -0.76 3.57
CA GLY A 10 -11.08 -1.60 4.07
C GLY A 10 -10.78 -2.03 5.50
N LYS A 11 -11.49 -3.03 6.02
CA LYS A 11 -11.29 -3.48 7.41
C LYS A 11 -9.86 -3.93 7.67
N VAL A 12 -9.30 -4.74 6.77
CA VAL A 12 -7.95 -5.29 6.96
C VAL A 12 -6.89 -4.22 6.81
N GLY A 13 -6.95 -3.43 5.73
CA GLY A 13 -5.98 -2.35 5.50
C GLY A 13 -5.97 -1.32 6.60
N THR A 14 -7.13 -0.94 7.11
CA THR A 14 -7.23 -0.01 8.24
C THR A 14 -6.61 -0.60 9.49
N LEU A 15 -6.90 -1.88 9.79
CA LEU A 15 -6.32 -2.55 10.97
C LEU A 15 -4.79 -2.60 10.87
N VAL A 16 -4.27 -2.96 9.71
CA VAL A 16 -2.82 -3.01 9.47
C VAL A 16 -2.20 -1.63 9.66
N GLY A 17 -2.84 -0.59 9.12
CA GLY A 17 -2.36 0.78 9.29
C GLY A 17 -2.33 1.22 10.74
N VAL A 18 -3.36 0.89 11.51
CA VAL A 18 -3.42 1.20 12.94
C VAL A 18 -2.28 0.49 13.69
N LEU A 19 -2.06 -0.80 13.41
CA LEU A 19 -1.00 -1.57 14.07
C LEU A 19 0.39 -1.04 13.71
N LEU A 20 0.64 -0.76 12.44
CA LEU A 20 1.93 -0.26 11.98
C LEU A 20 2.23 1.15 12.48
N SER A 21 1.21 1.98 12.69
CA SER A 21 1.41 3.36 13.13
C SER A 21 2.00 3.47 14.54
N LYS A 22 2.01 2.38 15.30
CA LYS A 22 2.66 2.34 16.62
C LYS A 22 4.17 2.48 16.54
N ASN A 23 4.77 2.03 15.41
CA ASN A 23 6.23 1.98 15.27
C ASN A 23 6.74 2.65 14.00
N PHE A 24 5.86 3.06 13.11
CA PHE A 24 6.21 3.62 11.80
C PHE A 24 5.37 4.84 11.49
N ASP A 25 5.86 5.66 10.56
CA ASP A 25 5.09 6.78 10.01
C ASP A 25 4.20 6.25 8.88
N VAL A 26 2.92 6.08 9.15
CA VAL A 26 1.96 5.46 8.23
C VAL A 26 1.07 6.50 7.57
N THR A 27 0.83 6.33 6.27
CA THR A 27 -0.19 7.05 5.53
C THR A 27 -1.02 6.02 4.76
N GLY A 28 -2.33 6.18 4.78
CA GLY A 28 -3.23 5.31 4.02
C GLY A 28 -3.67 5.97 2.73
N VAL A 29 -3.97 5.15 1.72
CA VAL A 29 -4.53 5.62 0.44
C VAL A 29 -5.78 4.83 0.12
N ASP A 30 -6.86 5.52 -0.19
CA ASP A 30 -8.07 4.91 -0.72
C ASP A 30 -8.81 5.94 -1.56
N GLN A 31 -9.81 5.50 -2.34
CA GLN A 31 -10.63 6.41 -3.12
C GLN A 31 -11.41 7.35 -2.22
N LYS A 32 -11.87 6.86 -1.06
CA LYS A 32 -12.57 7.65 -0.05
C LYS A 32 -12.00 7.35 1.32
N LYS A 33 -11.87 8.38 2.13
CA LYS A 33 -11.46 8.22 3.52
C LYS A 33 -12.52 7.42 4.28
N PRO A 34 -12.14 6.33 4.97
CA PRO A 34 -13.11 5.56 5.75
C PRO A 34 -13.62 6.36 6.94
N HIS A 35 -14.87 6.08 7.34
CA HIS A 35 -15.47 6.68 8.52
C HIS A 35 -15.52 5.66 9.65
N TYR A 36 -14.93 6.04 10.77
CA TYR A 36 -14.92 5.24 12.00
C TYR A 36 -15.33 6.11 13.18
N ASP A 37 -15.80 5.46 14.24
CA ASP A 37 -16.17 6.13 15.48
C ASP A 37 -14.95 6.63 16.26
N PHE A 38 -13.76 6.24 15.85
CA PHE A 38 -12.51 6.67 16.45
C PHE A 38 -11.66 7.41 15.43
N LYS A 39 -10.74 8.22 15.92
CA LYS A 39 -9.80 8.94 15.07
C LYS A 39 -8.69 7.99 14.61
N LEU A 40 -8.44 7.95 13.32
CA LEU A 40 -7.34 7.15 12.76
C LEU A 40 -5.99 7.73 13.20
N PRO A 41 -5.04 6.88 13.62
CA PRO A 41 -3.70 7.34 14.03
C PRO A 41 -2.75 7.59 12.86
N PHE A 42 -3.27 7.73 11.65
CA PHE A 42 -2.48 8.01 10.45
C PHE A 42 -3.28 8.89 9.48
N SER A 43 -2.54 9.57 8.62
CA SER A 43 -3.14 10.43 7.58
C SER A 43 -3.67 9.59 6.42
N VAL A 44 -4.67 10.12 5.72
CA VAL A 44 -5.27 9.45 4.56
C VAL A 44 -5.17 10.37 3.36
N ILE A 45 -4.70 9.80 2.24
CA ILE A 45 -4.71 10.44 0.93
C ILE A 45 -5.84 9.82 0.12
N GLU A 46 -6.78 10.64 -0.34
CA GLU A 46 -7.83 10.19 -1.23
C GLU A 46 -7.31 10.22 -2.66
N SER A 47 -7.18 9.05 -3.27
CA SER A 47 -6.68 8.92 -4.63
C SER A 47 -7.11 7.61 -5.24
N ASP A 48 -7.28 7.62 -6.57
CA ASP A 48 -7.54 6.40 -7.33
C ASP A 48 -6.20 5.69 -7.58
N VAL A 49 -6.08 4.46 -7.10
CA VAL A 49 -4.86 3.66 -7.26
C VAL A 49 -4.60 3.24 -8.72
N LYS A 50 -5.53 3.50 -9.62
CA LYS A 50 -5.36 3.27 -11.06
C LYS A 50 -4.68 4.46 -11.75
N ASP A 51 -4.57 5.59 -11.09
CA ASP A 51 -3.87 6.76 -11.61
C ASP A 51 -2.37 6.61 -11.35
N GLU A 52 -1.67 6.01 -12.31
CA GLU A 52 -0.26 5.67 -12.18
C GLU A 52 0.64 6.89 -11.96
N LYS A 53 0.37 7.99 -12.65
CA LYS A 53 1.17 9.22 -12.50
C LYS A 53 1.08 9.75 -11.07
N LYS A 54 -0.11 9.74 -10.50
CA LYS A 54 -0.33 10.19 -9.14
C LYS A 54 0.34 9.26 -8.13
N LEU A 55 0.28 7.95 -8.38
CA LEU A 55 0.93 6.96 -7.53
C LEU A 55 2.45 7.12 -7.52
N ILE A 56 3.07 7.38 -8.67
CA ILE A 56 4.51 7.60 -8.74
C ILE A 56 4.91 8.75 -7.83
N THR A 57 4.19 9.85 -7.88
CA THR A 57 4.45 11.02 -7.04
C THR A 57 4.28 10.68 -5.57
N ILE A 58 3.23 9.93 -5.22
CA ILE A 58 2.98 9.53 -3.83
C ILE A 58 4.06 8.56 -3.37
N PHE A 59 4.31 7.49 -4.14
CA PHE A 59 5.25 6.42 -3.77
C PHE A 59 6.67 6.94 -3.50
N SER A 60 7.10 7.96 -4.24
CA SER A 60 8.46 8.48 -4.10
C SER A 60 8.78 9.06 -2.72
N LYS A 61 7.77 9.28 -1.89
CA LYS A 61 7.92 9.84 -0.54
C LYS A 61 7.97 8.77 0.56
N TYR A 62 7.88 7.49 0.19
CA TYR A 62 7.76 6.40 1.15
C TYR A 62 8.85 5.35 0.95
N ASP A 63 9.08 4.53 1.96
CA ASP A 63 10.08 3.46 1.94
C ASP A 63 9.46 2.11 1.63
N THR A 64 8.21 1.91 2.04
CA THR A 64 7.53 0.62 1.98
C THR A 64 6.09 0.80 1.57
N ILE A 65 5.62 -0.09 0.71
CA ILE A 65 4.23 -0.14 0.28
C ILE A 65 3.61 -1.43 0.82
N VAL A 66 2.48 -1.30 1.51
CA VAL A 66 1.67 -2.44 1.95
C VAL A 66 0.34 -2.36 1.23
N SER A 67 0.01 -3.39 0.44
CA SER A 67 -1.24 -3.41 -0.31
C SER A 67 -2.28 -4.30 0.35
N ALA A 68 -3.44 -3.73 0.65
CA ALA A 68 -4.65 -4.45 1.04
C ALA A 68 -5.72 -4.30 -0.05
N LEU A 69 -5.30 -4.06 -1.28
CA LEU A 69 -6.17 -3.93 -2.45
C LEU A 69 -6.60 -5.30 -2.98
N PRO A 70 -7.67 -5.35 -3.79
CA PRO A 70 -8.02 -6.58 -4.51
C PRO A 70 -6.84 -7.10 -5.32
N PHE A 71 -6.69 -8.43 -5.38
CA PHE A 71 -5.52 -9.08 -5.96
C PHE A 71 -5.21 -8.64 -7.40
N PHE A 72 -6.23 -8.36 -8.19
CA PHE A 72 -6.02 -8.00 -9.60
C PHE A 72 -5.30 -6.66 -9.80
N LEU A 73 -5.18 -5.84 -8.76
CA LEU A 73 -4.44 -4.58 -8.80
C LEU A 73 -2.98 -4.75 -8.38
N ASN A 74 -2.65 -5.84 -7.70
CA ASN A 74 -1.36 -5.97 -7.04
C ASN A 74 -0.17 -6.11 -7.99
N LYS A 75 -0.37 -6.69 -9.17
CA LYS A 75 0.74 -6.82 -10.14
C LYS A 75 1.32 -5.47 -10.54
N SER A 76 0.47 -4.55 -10.95
CA SER A 76 0.92 -3.22 -11.37
C SER A 76 1.49 -2.42 -10.20
N ILE A 77 0.90 -2.56 -9.02
CA ILE A 77 1.40 -1.88 -7.81
C ILE A 77 2.78 -2.42 -7.42
N ALA A 78 2.94 -3.75 -7.40
CA ALA A 78 4.23 -4.37 -7.08
C ALA A 78 5.31 -3.96 -8.08
N LYS A 79 4.99 -3.97 -9.37
CA LYS A 79 5.92 -3.53 -10.40
C LYS A 79 6.39 -2.10 -10.17
N LEU A 80 5.46 -1.20 -9.90
CA LEU A 80 5.78 0.20 -9.66
C LEU A 80 6.67 0.36 -8.42
N ALA A 81 6.36 -0.34 -7.33
CA ALA A 81 7.15 -0.30 -6.11
C ALA A 81 8.59 -0.77 -6.36
N PHE A 82 8.76 -1.86 -7.10
CA PHE A 82 10.09 -2.37 -7.42
C PHE A 82 10.86 -1.44 -8.36
N GLU A 83 10.20 -0.81 -9.31
CA GLU A 83 10.83 0.18 -10.20
C GLU A 83 11.35 1.38 -9.43
N LEU A 84 10.69 1.74 -8.32
CA LEU A 84 11.08 2.85 -7.47
C LEU A 84 11.96 2.43 -6.29
N ASN A 85 12.40 1.17 -6.27
CA ASN A 85 13.25 0.60 -5.21
C ASN A 85 12.60 0.63 -3.82
N LEU A 86 11.30 0.40 -3.77
CA LEU A 86 10.56 0.35 -2.51
C LEU A 86 10.31 -1.09 -2.10
N HIS A 87 10.22 -1.32 -0.80
CA HIS A 87 9.78 -2.61 -0.29
C HIS A 87 8.28 -2.75 -0.53
N TYR A 88 7.85 -3.96 -0.85
CA TYR A 88 6.45 -4.23 -1.15
C TYR A 88 5.97 -5.46 -0.42
N PHE A 89 4.82 -5.34 0.23
CA PHE A 89 4.11 -6.44 0.87
C PHE A 89 2.64 -6.37 0.49
N ASP A 90 2.00 -7.51 0.26
CA ASP A 90 0.55 -7.53 0.07
C ASP A 90 -0.09 -8.60 0.96
N LEU A 91 -1.39 -8.46 1.14
CA LEU A 91 -2.18 -9.30 2.04
C LEU A 91 -3.03 -10.30 1.25
N THR A 92 -2.75 -10.45 -0.04
CA THR A 92 -3.50 -11.37 -0.90
C THR A 92 -2.86 -12.75 -0.92
N GLU A 93 -3.70 -13.77 -1.14
CA GLU A 93 -3.25 -15.14 -1.35
C GLU A 93 -3.25 -15.52 -2.83
N ASP A 94 -3.37 -14.56 -3.75
CA ASP A 94 -3.35 -14.83 -5.18
C ASP A 94 -1.99 -15.39 -5.62
N ILE A 95 -1.99 -16.64 -6.08
CA ILE A 95 -0.78 -17.35 -6.45
C ILE A 95 -0.06 -16.66 -7.61
N GLU A 96 -0.81 -16.21 -8.61
CA GLU A 96 -0.22 -15.57 -9.79
C GLU A 96 0.52 -14.29 -9.42
N THR A 97 -0.07 -13.45 -8.59
CA THR A 97 0.57 -12.23 -8.11
C THR A 97 1.79 -12.54 -7.25
N THR A 98 1.70 -13.55 -6.39
CA THR A 98 2.80 -13.99 -5.55
C THR A 98 3.99 -14.45 -6.40
N ASP A 99 3.74 -15.24 -7.44
CA ASP A 99 4.80 -15.70 -8.34
C ASP A 99 5.44 -14.54 -9.10
N TYR A 100 4.65 -13.59 -9.55
CA TYR A 100 5.14 -12.39 -10.22
C TYR A 100 6.08 -11.60 -9.31
N ILE A 101 5.70 -11.40 -8.05
CA ILE A 101 6.51 -10.69 -7.06
C ILE A 101 7.83 -11.42 -6.81
N LYS A 102 7.79 -12.74 -6.69
CA LYS A 102 9.00 -13.55 -6.51
C LYS A 102 9.97 -13.37 -7.69
N LYS A 103 9.46 -13.34 -8.91
CA LYS A 103 10.29 -13.10 -10.10
C LYS A 103 10.96 -11.74 -10.07
N LEU A 104 10.26 -10.71 -9.61
CA LEU A 104 10.81 -9.36 -9.49
C LEU A 104 11.90 -9.29 -8.42
N SER A 105 11.73 -9.99 -7.32
CA SER A 105 12.68 -9.94 -6.21
C SER A 105 13.96 -10.75 -6.43
N ILE A 106 13.95 -11.68 -7.39
CA ILE A 106 15.15 -12.47 -7.75
C ILE A 106 16.14 -11.65 -8.58
N LYS A 107 15.67 -10.60 -9.19
CA LYS A 107 16.55 -9.70 -9.93
C LYS A 107 17.44 -8.92 -8.97
#